data_1a94efc01d2a3363919cabea562fa5f8
#
_entry.id   1a94efc01d2a3363919cabea562fa5f8
#
_cell.length_a   1.000
_cell.length_b   1.000
_cell.length_c   1.000
_cell.angle_alpha   90.00
_cell.angle_beta   90.00
_cell.angle_gamma   90.00
#
_symmetry.space_group_name_H-M   'P 1'
#
loop_
_entity.id
_entity.type
_entity.pdbx_description
1 polymer ?
#
loop_
_entity_poly.entity_id
_entity_poly.type
_entity_poly.pdbx_seq_one_letter_code
_entity_poly.pdbx_strand_id
1 'polypeptide(L)'
;MTLENLYRKSQWGEAEQYAKRLTDAMGESFFHVKSKNPVTDVILEEIWKRAFEMGIDFRCDFFFGRDIPVDAFDMSVILNNGLGNALEGTNGEHPFISVFSSRKNNVFLIEIQNSFHGKLLWDENGEVPLSTKKQGEGHGYGLGNIKKIAGKYHGDIAVKSEEGRFILTVMLLLA
;
A
#
# COMPACT_ATOMS: atom_id res chain seq x y z
N MET A 1 -5.77 -32.21 -0.07
CA MET A 1 -4.45 -31.94 -0.65
C MET A 1 -4.22 -30.44 -0.58
N THR A 2 -3.15 -29.98 0.08
CA THR A 2 -2.89 -28.56 0.27
C THR A 2 -1.74 -28.10 -0.64
N LEU A 3 -1.73 -26.82 -1.00
CA LEU A 3 -0.69 -26.21 -1.83
C LEU A 3 0.71 -26.45 -1.22
N GLU A 4 0.83 -26.36 0.11
CA GLU A 4 2.05 -26.58 0.86
C GLU A 4 2.63 -27.99 0.68
N ASN A 5 1.75 -29.01 0.64
CA ASN A 5 2.16 -30.39 0.42
C ASN A 5 2.68 -30.64 -1.01
N LEU A 6 2.14 -29.95 -2.00
CA LEU A 6 2.59 -30.01 -3.39
C LEU A 6 3.94 -29.32 -3.57
N TYR A 7 4.14 -28.18 -2.91
CA TYR A 7 5.45 -27.49 -2.88
C TYR A 7 6.55 -28.35 -2.24
N ARG A 8 6.27 -28.96 -1.07
CA ARG A 8 7.25 -29.86 -0.40
C ARG A 8 7.66 -31.06 -1.23
N LYS A 9 6.79 -31.55 -2.12
CA LYS A 9 7.06 -32.71 -3.00
C LYS A 9 7.62 -32.31 -4.35
N SER A 10 7.95 -31.02 -4.57
CA SER A 10 8.44 -30.48 -5.85
C SER A 10 7.50 -30.76 -7.05
N GLN A 11 6.20 -30.93 -6.78
CA GLN A 11 5.16 -31.15 -7.79
C GLN A 11 4.62 -29.82 -8.31
N TRP A 12 5.47 -29.04 -8.95
CA TRP A 12 5.18 -27.65 -9.37
C TRP A 12 3.98 -27.54 -10.31
N GLY A 13 3.89 -28.45 -11.29
CA GLY A 13 2.76 -28.47 -12.24
C GLY A 13 1.40 -28.73 -11.58
N GLU A 14 1.36 -29.63 -10.59
CA GLU A 14 0.13 -29.91 -9.84
C GLU A 14 -0.20 -28.79 -8.87
N ALA A 15 0.82 -28.14 -8.28
CA ALA A 15 0.64 -26.97 -7.42
C ALA A 15 0.05 -25.79 -8.21
N GLU A 16 0.53 -25.56 -9.43
CA GLU A 16 0.02 -24.51 -10.33
C GLU A 16 -1.44 -24.80 -10.75
N GLN A 17 -1.76 -26.03 -11.15
CA GLN A 17 -3.12 -26.43 -11.49
C GLN A 17 -4.06 -26.33 -10.29
N TYR A 18 -3.60 -26.70 -9.11
CA TYR A 18 -4.40 -26.60 -7.90
C TYR A 18 -4.66 -25.14 -7.53
N ALA A 19 -3.64 -24.27 -7.60
CA ALA A 19 -3.79 -22.84 -7.41
C ALA A 19 -4.77 -22.23 -8.40
N LYS A 20 -4.67 -22.60 -9.69
CA LYS A 20 -5.60 -22.14 -10.73
C LYS A 20 -7.05 -22.59 -10.45
N ARG A 21 -7.27 -23.84 -10.05
CA ARG A 21 -8.60 -24.33 -9.67
C ARG A 21 -9.18 -23.63 -8.45
N LEU A 22 -8.35 -23.28 -7.47
CA LEU A 22 -8.77 -22.46 -6.33
C LEU A 22 -9.20 -21.07 -6.80
N THR A 23 -8.41 -20.45 -7.66
CA THR A 23 -8.73 -19.15 -8.27
C THR A 23 -10.05 -19.20 -9.04
N ASP A 24 -10.24 -20.19 -9.89
CA ASP A 24 -11.46 -20.39 -10.69
C ASP A 24 -12.70 -20.69 -9.80
N ALA A 25 -12.51 -21.41 -8.68
CA ALA A 25 -13.58 -21.77 -7.75
C ALA A 25 -14.03 -20.61 -6.84
N MET A 26 -13.17 -19.62 -6.63
CA MET A 26 -13.50 -18.45 -5.81
C MET A 26 -14.30 -17.38 -6.56
N GLY A 27 -14.56 -17.59 -7.87
CA GLY A 27 -15.37 -16.71 -8.71
C GLY A 27 -14.68 -15.39 -9.09
N GLU A 28 -15.36 -14.59 -9.93
CA GLU A 28 -14.84 -13.34 -10.54
C GLU A 28 -14.55 -12.19 -9.56
N SER A 29 -14.46 -12.44 -8.27
CA SER A 29 -14.12 -11.44 -7.23
C SER A 29 -12.62 -11.23 -7.04
N PHE A 30 -11.79 -11.58 -8.02
CA PHE A 30 -10.39 -11.23 -7.96
C PHE A 30 -10.15 -9.83 -8.52
N PHE A 31 -9.85 -8.92 -7.62
CA PHE A 31 -9.28 -7.63 -7.97
C PHE A 31 -7.87 -7.86 -8.53
N HIS A 32 -7.75 -7.85 -9.86
CA HIS A 32 -6.43 -7.95 -10.49
C HIS A 32 -5.84 -6.56 -10.65
N VAL A 33 -4.96 -6.21 -9.73
CA VAL A 33 -4.10 -5.06 -9.91
C VAL A 33 -3.07 -5.37 -11.00
N LYS A 34 -2.93 -4.48 -11.96
CA LYS A 34 -1.87 -4.54 -12.99
C LYS A 34 -1.04 -3.28 -12.92
N SER A 35 -0.25 -3.15 -11.87
CA SER A 35 0.65 -2.01 -11.68
C SER A 35 1.84 -2.03 -12.66
N LYS A 36 2.03 -3.11 -13.43
CA LYS A 36 3.18 -3.43 -14.28
C LYS A 36 4.44 -3.84 -13.53
N ASN A 37 4.34 -4.13 -12.25
CA ASN A 37 5.42 -4.66 -11.43
C ASN A 37 4.88 -5.76 -10.50
N PRO A 38 5.41 -7.00 -10.57
CA PRO A 38 4.89 -8.13 -9.80
C PRO A 38 5.01 -7.94 -8.28
N VAL A 39 6.01 -7.20 -7.80
CA VAL A 39 6.16 -6.93 -6.36
C VAL A 39 5.02 -6.06 -5.84
N THR A 40 4.73 -4.98 -6.56
CA THR A 40 3.64 -4.07 -6.17
C THR A 40 2.26 -4.70 -6.39
N ASP A 41 2.10 -5.55 -7.42
CA ASP A 41 0.86 -6.30 -7.64
C ASP A 41 0.50 -7.17 -6.43
N VAL A 42 1.47 -7.95 -5.90
CA VAL A 42 1.27 -8.80 -4.71
C VAL A 42 0.88 -7.98 -3.49
N ILE A 43 1.55 -6.85 -3.25
CA ILE A 43 1.26 -5.98 -2.10
C ILE A 43 -0.17 -5.41 -2.21
N LEU A 44 -0.53 -4.90 -3.37
CA LEU A 44 -1.83 -4.29 -3.59
C LEU A 44 -2.98 -5.30 -3.49
N GLU A 45 -2.77 -6.53 -3.97
CA GLU A 45 -3.72 -7.63 -3.82
C GLU A 45 -3.91 -8.05 -2.36
N GLU A 46 -2.82 -8.14 -1.58
CA GLU A 46 -2.88 -8.45 -0.15
C GLU A 46 -3.65 -7.37 0.63
N ILE A 47 -3.35 -6.11 0.37
CA ILE A 47 -4.05 -4.98 1.00
C ILE A 47 -5.53 -4.96 0.62
N TRP A 48 -5.85 -5.16 -0.66
CA TRP A 48 -7.23 -5.27 -1.11
C TRP A 48 -7.99 -6.37 -0.38
N LYS A 49 -7.40 -7.56 -0.25
CA LYS A 49 -8.03 -8.69 0.45
C LYS A 49 -8.33 -8.34 1.90
N ARG A 50 -7.37 -7.73 2.61
CA ARG A 50 -7.56 -7.29 3.99
C ARG A 50 -8.64 -6.21 4.10
N ALA A 51 -8.64 -5.23 3.19
CA ALA A 51 -9.66 -4.19 3.13
C ALA A 51 -11.06 -4.80 2.90
N PHE A 52 -11.17 -5.76 1.98
CA PHE A 52 -12.42 -6.48 1.71
C PHE A 52 -12.94 -7.24 2.94
N GLU A 53 -12.08 -7.97 3.64
CA GLU A 53 -12.41 -8.67 4.89
C GLU A 53 -12.89 -7.71 6.01
N MET A 54 -12.40 -6.46 5.99
CA MET A 54 -12.80 -5.40 6.93
C MET A 54 -14.00 -4.57 6.45
N GLY A 55 -14.58 -4.86 5.28
CA GLY A 55 -15.68 -4.08 4.72
C GLY A 55 -15.28 -2.68 4.23
N ILE A 56 -14.01 -2.48 3.87
CA ILE A 56 -13.45 -1.22 3.41
C ILE A 56 -13.51 -1.17 1.87
N ASP A 57 -14.07 -0.11 1.30
CA ASP A 57 -14.03 0.15 -0.16
C ASP A 57 -12.60 0.49 -0.60
N PHE A 58 -11.98 -0.39 -1.36
CA PHE A 58 -10.61 -0.22 -1.83
C PHE A 58 -10.57 0.14 -3.31
N ARG A 59 -9.94 1.28 -3.62
CA ARG A 59 -9.78 1.80 -4.98
C ARG A 59 -8.30 1.91 -5.32
N CYS A 60 -7.91 1.38 -6.48
CA CYS A 60 -6.53 1.36 -6.92
C CYS A 60 -6.41 1.80 -8.37
N ASP A 61 -5.68 2.89 -8.59
CA ASP A 61 -5.18 3.33 -9.89
C ASP A 61 -3.68 3.59 -9.77
N PHE A 62 -2.93 2.49 -9.63
CA PHE A 62 -1.51 2.51 -9.34
C PHE A 62 -0.73 1.86 -10.47
N PHE A 63 0.23 2.60 -11.02
CA PHE A 63 1.14 2.16 -12.06
C PHE A 63 2.58 2.32 -11.61
N PHE A 64 3.37 1.24 -11.73
CA PHE A 64 4.80 1.21 -11.43
C PHE A 64 5.52 0.34 -12.46
N GLY A 65 5.68 0.86 -13.68
CA GLY A 65 6.34 0.16 -14.78
C GLY A 65 7.87 0.22 -14.68
N ARG A 66 8.52 -0.55 -15.56
CA ARG A 66 10.00 -0.61 -15.65
C ARG A 66 10.67 0.71 -16.05
N ASP A 67 9.89 1.63 -16.58
CA ASP A 67 10.31 2.98 -16.96
C ASP A 67 10.37 3.96 -15.78
N ILE A 68 9.95 3.53 -14.60
CA ILE A 68 10.08 4.28 -13.35
C ILE A 68 11.39 3.85 -12.67
N PRO A 69 12.44 4.69 -12.64
CA PRO A 69 13.75 4.34 -12.10
C PRO A 69 13.77 4.42 -10.56
N VAL A 70 12.87 3.69 -9.92
CA VAL A 70 12.78 3.52 -8.48
C VAL A 70 12.95 2.04 -8.15
N ASP A 71 13.74 1.74 -7.14
CA ASP A 71 13.95 0.37 -6.70
C ASP A 71 12.65 -0.27 -6.20
N ALA A 72 12.39 -1.52 -6.61
CA ALA A 72 11.16 -2.22 -6.25
C ALA A 72 11.03 -2.48 -4.73
N PHE A 73 12.17 -2.65 -4.03
CA PHE A 73 12.17 -2.79 -2.57
C PHE A 73 11.79 -1.47 -1.91
N ASP A 74 12.35 -0.33 -2.35
CA ASP A 74 11.97 0.99 -1.85
C ASP A 74 10.48 1.25 -2.06
N MET A 75 9.96 0.92 -3.24
CA MET A 75 8.52 1.02 -3.53
C MET A 75 7.70 0.12 -2.60
N SER A 76 8.16 -1.10 -2.33
CA SER A 76 7.48 -2.00 -1.40
C SER A 76 7.41 -1.43 0.02
N VAL A 77 8.47 -0.76 0.48
CA VAL A 77 8.48 -0.09 1.79
C VAL A 77 7.48 1.05 1.83
N ILE A 78 7.40 1.88 0.78
CA ILE A 78 6.42 2.98 0.69
C ILE A 78 4.99 2.43 0.76
N LEU A 79 4.67 1.43 -0.08
CA LEU A 79 3.31 0.88 -0.15
C LEU A 79 2.90 0.15 1.14
N ASN A 80 3.77 -0.72 1.68
CA ASN A 80 3.46 -1.46 2.90
C ASN A 80 3.24 -0.53 4.10
N ASN A 81 4.09 0.51 4.27
CA ASN A 81 3.91 1.46 5.36
C ASN A 81 2.69 2.38 5.14
N GLY A 82 2.52 2.91 3.92
CA GLY A 82 1.43 3.83 3.62
C GLY A 82 0.06 3.16 3.66
N LEU A 83 -0.10 2.02 2.99
CA LEU A 83 -1.36 1.27 2.97
C LEU A 83 -1.64 0.55 4.29
N GLY A 84 -0.59 0.10 5.00
CA GLY A 84 -0.72 -0.42 6.35
C GLY A 84 -1.28 0.64 7.30
N ASN A 85 -0.75 1.86 7.28
CA ASN A 85 -1.28 2.99 8.03
C ASN A 85 -2.73 3.32 7.64
N ALA A 86 -3.06 3.25 6.36
CA ALA A 86 -4.42 3.47 5.87
C ALA A 86 -5.41 2.42 6.41
N LEU A 87 -5.06 1.12 6.36
CA LEU A 87 -5.89 0.05 6.93
C LEU A 87 -6.17 0.26 8.42
N GLU A 88 -5.14 0.65 9.17
CA GLU A 88 -5.24 0.85 10.61
C GLU A 88 -5.98 2.14 10.99
N GLY A 89 -5.83 3.20 10.18
CA GLY A 89 -6.43 4.51 10.43
C GLY A 89 -7.86 4.67 9.90
N THR A 90 -8.28 3.79 8.99
CA THR A 90 -9.60 3.88 8.36
C THR A 90 -10.72 3.68 9.37
N ASN A 91 -11.67 4.64 9.39
CA ASN A 91 -12.84 4.59 10.26
C ASN A 91 -14.02 5.35 9.63
N GLY A 92 -15.20 5.33 10.30
CA GLY A 92 -16.42 5.99 9.84
C GLY A 92 -17.45 5.02 9.26
N GLU A 93 -18.59 5.56 8.86
CA GLU A 93 -19.74 4.77 8.36
C GLU A 93 -19.50 4.21 6.95
N HIS A 94 -18.72 4.93 6.14
CA HIS A 94 -18.36 4.54 4.77
C HIS A 94 -16.84 4.45 4.63
N PRO A 95 -16.22 3.40 5.18
CA PRO A 95 -14.78 3.27 5.19
C PRO A 95 -14.23 3.03 3.77
N PHE A 96 -13.22 3.81 3.39
CA PHE A 96 -12.56 3.64 2.11
C PHE A 96 -11.05 3.80 2.22
N ILE A 97 -10.33 3.18 1.28
CA ILE A 97 -8.92 3.41 1.02
C ILE A 97 -8.76 3.59 -0.49
N SER A 98 -7.97 4.56 -0.92
CA SER A 98 -7.58 4.71 -2.31
C SER A 98 -6.07 4.86 -2.44
N VAL A 99 -5.51 4.27 -3.49
CA VAL A 99 -4.11 4.44 -3.87
C VAL A 99 -4.03 4.82 -5.34
N PHE A 100 -3.27 5.85 -5.60
CA PHE A 100 -3.09 6.42 -6.94
C PHE A 100 -1.61 6.71 -7.19
N SER A 101 -1.17 6.58 -8.44
CA SER A 101 0.14 7.07 -8.85
C SER A 101 0.06 7.88 -10.14
N SER A 102 0.94 8.85 -10.28
CA SER A 102 1.09 9.59 -11.52
C SER A 102 2.55 9.96 -11.78
N ARG A 103 2.90 10.09 -13.05
CA ARG A 103 4.18 10.59 -13.48
C ARG A 103 3.99 11.83 -14.35
N LYS A 104 4.70 12.89 -14.00
CA LYS A 104 4.78 14.09 -14.83
C LYS A 104 6.25 14.49 -14.96
N ASN A 105 6.79 14.38 -16.15
CA ASN A 105 8.22 14.60 -16.43
C ASN A 105 9.10 13.68 -15.56
N ASN A 106 9.95 14.28 -14.72
CA ASN A 106 10.82 13.60 -13.78
C ASN A 106 10.25 13.53 -12.35
N VAL A 107 8.96 13.77 -12.16
CA VAL A 107 8.31 13.64 -10.87
C VAL A 107 7.38 12.43 -10.89
N PHE A 108 7.52 11.54 -9.92
CA PHE A 108 6.59 10.46 -9.65
C PHE A 108 5.88 10.72 -8.33
N LEU A 109 4.56 10.76 -8.38
CA LEU A 109 3.71 10.99 -7.23
C LEU A 109 2.95 9.72 -6.87
N ILE A 110 2.88 9.44 -5.59
CA ILE A 110 2.04 8.40 -5.00
C ILE A 110 1.12 9.09 -4.00
N GLU A 111 -0.17 8.83 -4.10
CA GLU A 111 -1.15 9.34 -3.16
C GLU A 111 -1.94 8.18 -2.56
N ILE A 112 -1.99 8.15 -1.24
CA ILE A 112 -2.76 7.18 -0.46
C ILE A 112 -3.73 7.98 0.39
N GLN A 113 -5.02 7.69 0.22
CA GLN A 113 -6.08 8.32 1.00
C GLN A 113 -6.88 7.25 1.74
N ASN A 114 -7.37 7.60 2.89
CA ASN A 114 -8.37 6.79 3.62
C ASN A 114 -9.36 7.67 4.38
N SER A 115 -10.55 7.12 4.65
CA SER A 115 -11.50 7.76 5.55
C SER A 115 -10.92 7.86 6.96
N PHE A 116 -10.99 9.06 7.56
CA PHE A 116 -10.40 9.32 8.86
C PHE A 116 -11.19 10.41 9.59
N HIS A 117 -11.80 10.04 10.71
CA HIS A 117 -12.56 10.95 11.57
C HIS A 117 -11.83 11.12 12.91
N GLY A 118 -10.62 11.64 12.87
CA GLY A 118 -9.77 11.86 14.04
C GLY A 118 -9.02 13.18 13.97
N LYS A 119 -8.27 13.47 15.02
CA LYS A 119 -7.33 14.61 15.06
C LYS A 119 -5.92 14.07 14.90
N LEU A 120 -5.15 14.66 14.00
CA LEU A 120 -3.72 14.41 13.91
C LEU A 120 -3.01 15.18 15.02
N LEU A 121 -2.16 14.48 15.75
CA LEU A 121 -1.18 15.09 16.64
C LEU A 121 0.12 15.21 15.85
N TRP A 122 0.70 16.38 15.83
CA TRP A 122 1.95 16.63 15.10
C TRP A 122 3.14 16.55 16.02
N ASP A 123 4.30 16.20 15.49
CA ASP A 123 5.57 16.30 16.20
C ASP A 123 5.93 17.77 16.50
N GLU A 124 6.98 17.99 17.29
CA GLU A 124 7.42 19.35 17.67
C GLU A 124 7.80 20.22 16.46
N ASN A 125 8.15 19.61 15.34
CA ASN A 125 8.50 20.29 14.09
C ASN A 125 7.30 20.51 13.17
N GLY A 126 6.15 19.87 13.44
CA GLY A 126 4.95 19.94 12.60
C GLY A 126 5.08 19.26 11.24
N GLU A 127 6.07 18.36 11.09
CA GLU A 127 6.39 17.76 9.80
C GLU A 127 5.70 16.41 9.57
N VAL A 128 5.57 15.61 10.62
CA VAL A 128 4.99 14.25 10.52
C VAL A 128 4.01 14.05 11.67
N PRO A 129 2.81 13.50 11.41
CA PRO A 129 1.88 13.19 12.48
C PRO A 129 2.48 12.15 13.43
N LEU A 130 2.30 12.38 14.73
CA LEU A 130 2.65 11.42 15.76
C LEU A 130 1.71 10.21 15.67
N SER A 131 2.29 9.03 15.85
CA SER A 131 1.49 7.82 16.00
C SER A 131 0.66 7.90 17.28
N THR A 132 -0.65 7.66 17.17
CA THR A 132 -1.56 7.57 18.32
C THR A 132 -1.39 6.24 19.09
N LYS A 133 -0.54 5.34 18.61
CA LYS A 133 -0.28 4.04 19.25
C LYS A 133 0.64 4.19 20.45
N LYS A 134 0.31 3.45 21.53
CA LYS A 134 1.13 3.41 22.76
C LYS A 134 2.55 2.97 22.43
N GLN A 135 3.52 3.66 23.02
CA GLN A 135 4.93 3.28 22.98
C GLN A 135 5.09 1.82 23.43
N GLY A 136 5.59 0.96 22.56
CA GLY A 136 5.88 -0.47 22.87
C GLY A 136 5.51 -1.47 21.78
N GLU A 137 4.64 -1.16 20.84
CA GLU A 137 4.22 -2.08 19.77
C GLU A 137 4.75 -1.71 18.39
N GLY A 138 6.04 -1.40 18.26
CA GLY A 138 6.78 -1.43 16.98
C GLY A 138 6.30 -0.54 15.80
N HIS A 139 5.35 0.37 15.97
CA HIS A 139 4.58 0.98 14.89
C HIS A 139 4.53 2.52 14.88
N GLY A 140 5.59 3.21 15.25
CA GLY A 140 5.68 4.68 15.13
C GLY A 140 6.50 5.18 13.92
N TYR A 141 7.12 4.26 13.17
CA TYR A 141 8.17 4.61 12.20
C TYR A 141 7.70 4.61 10.73
N GLY A 142 6.45 4.25 10.45
CA GLY A 142 5.95 4.05 9.08
C GLY A 142 6.13 5.29 8.20
N LEU A 143 5.63 6.45 8.62
CA LEU A 143 5.78 7.69 7.86
C LEU A 143 7.24 8.17 7.80
N GLY A 144 8.00 7.97 8.87
CA GLY A 144 9.44 8.26 8.90
C GLY A 144 10.22 7.41 7.90
N ASN A 145 9.88 6.12 7.76
CA ASN A 145 10.48 5.24 6.76
C ASN A 145 10.14 5.71 5.34
N ILE A 146 8.89 6.09 5.08
CA ILE A 146 8.47 6.65 3.78
C ILE A 146 9.25 7.94 3.48
N LYS A 147 9.34 8.85 4.45
CA LYS A 147 10.09 10.12 4.29
C LYS A 147 11.57 9.87 3.98
N LYS A 148 12.18 8.89 4.67
CA LYS A 148 13.57 8.49 4.41
C LYS A 148 13.76 7.95 2.99
N ILE A 149 12.84 7.11 2.51
CA ILE A 149 12.88 6.60 1.14
C ILE A 149 12.67 7.72 0.13
N ALA A 150 11.68 8.60 0.34
CA ALA A 150 11.45 9.75 -0.53
C ALA A 150 12.71 10.63 -0.64
N GLY A 151 13.39 10.90 0.47
CA GLY A 151 14.66 11.63 0.50
C GLY A 151 15.79 10.99 -0.31
N LYS A 152 15.85 9.65 -0.41
CA LYS A 152 16.79 8.92 -1.29
C LYS A 152 16.61 9.29 -2.76
N TYR A 153 15.40 9.63 -3.16
CA TYR A 153 15.03 10.09 -4.50
C TYR A 153 14.84 11.61 -4.57
N HIS A 154 15.50 12.37 -3.69
CA HIS A 154 15.41 13.83 -3.63
C HIS A 154 13.98 14.36 -3.54
N GLY A 155 13.08 13.55 -3.04
CA GLY A 155 11.67 13.84 -2.84
C GLY A 155 11.33 14.11 -1.38
N ASP A 156 10.04 14.17 -1.10
CA ASP A 156 9.50 14.38 0.25
C ASP A 156 8.10 13.80 0.37
N ILE A 157 7.52 13.89 1.56
CA ILE A 157 6.14 13.51 1.83
C ILE A 157 5.32 14.70 2.31
N ALA A 158 4.05 14.69 2.01
CA ALA A 158 3.08 15.60 2.60
C ALA A 158 1.92 14.81 3.20
N VAL A 159 1.45 15.23 4.36
CA VAL A 159 0.30 14.64 5.05
C VAL A 159 -0.74 15.72 5.29
N LYS A 160 -2.00 15.40 5.00
CA LYS A 160 -3.15 16.25 5.28
C LYS A 160 -4.27 15.45 5.94
N SER A 161 -5.05 16.13 6.77
CA SER A 161 -6.32 15.60 7.26
C SER A 161 -7.38 16.68 7.01
N GLU A 162 -8.28 16.39 6.10
CA GLU A 162 -9.34 17.33 5.70
C GLU A 162 -10.61 16.58 5.30
N GLU A 163 -11.77 17.16 5.59
CA GLU A 163 -13.08 16.63 5.19
C GLU A 163 -13.31 15.13 5.48
N GLY A 164 -12.85 14.65 6.64
CA GLY A 164 -13.00 13.25 7.03
C GLY A 164 -12.05 12.28 6.30
N ARG A 165 -10.97 12.80 5.73
CA ARG A 165 -9.95 12.03 5.01
C ARG A 165 -8.56 12.28 5.56
N PHE A 166 -7.75 11.25 5.57
CA PHE A 166 -6.30 11.32 5.71
C PHE A 166 -5.69 11.14 4.32
N ILE A 167 -4.76 12.00 3.95
CA ILE A 167 -4.11 12.01 2.64
C ILE A 167 -2.61 12.02 2.85
N LEU A 168 -1.94 10.97 2.39
CA LEU A 168 -0.49 10.87 2.29
C LEU A 168 -0.08 11.05 0.83
N THR A 169 0.73 12.04 0.56
CA THR A 169 1.36 12.25 -0.77
C THR A 169 2.85 12.01 -0.64
N VAL A 170 3.39 11.14 -1.48
CA VAL A 170 4.83 10.86 -1.60
C VAL A 170 5.30 11.36 -2.96
N MET A 171 6.30 12.21 -2.98
CA MET A 171 6.93 12.72 -4.20
C MET A 171 8.33 12.14 -4.33
N LEU A 172 8.64 11.59 -5.50
CA LEU A 172 9.97 11.09 -5.85
C LEU A 172 10.46 11.83 -7.11
N LEU A 173 11.70 12.30 -7.11
CA LEU A 173 12.34 12.85 -8.31
C LEU A 173 13.07 11.73 -9.03
N LEU A 174 12.72 11.54 -10.29
CA LEU A 174 13.31 10.53 -11.16
C LEU A 174 14.54 11.13 -11.83
N ALA A 175 15.69 10.47 -11.67
CA ALA A 175 16.95 10.88 -12.32
C ALA A 175 16.94 10.57 -13.82
#